data_6683b12b26df7f412c9ef3d36a56ca3e
#
_entry.id   6683b12b26df7f412c9ef3d36a56ca3e
#
_cell.length_a   1.000
_cell.length_b   1.000
_cell.length_c   1.000
_cell.angle_alpha   90.00
_cell.angle_beta   90.00
_cell.angle_gamma   90.00
#
_symmetry.space_group_name_H-M   'P 1'
#
loop_
_entity.id
_entity.type
_entity.pdbx_description
1 polymer ?
#
loop_
_entity_poly.entity_id
_entity_poly.type
_entity_poly.pdbx_seq_one_letter_code
_entity_poly.pdbx_strand_id
1 'polypeptide(L)'
;MEIRDPVHGSIHILKEEVPIIRDNFFQRLRNIKQLGFSDYVFPGATHTRFLHSIGVMNVGTKAFDKLFPSETTNIEFMRLRETFKLACLLHDVGHAPLSHSTETVMPSLSSLCIPKNFLAENDLLINRQATHEDYTIKAIADSDFSESFSLIEKKFGVSRQHVAELIQGHTTDKEYFIINNKNYFPILHQLVSSEMDCDRMDYLLRDSYFCGVSYGHYDLDWLLDNLEQCEVNNQIFLGISERAVVTFDDFLLSRYHMFVMVYFHYRSVC
;
A
#
# COMPACT_ATOMS: atom_id res chain seq x y z
N MET A 1 4.12 -17.82 -8.75
CA MET A 1 2.73 -18.20 -8.43
C MET A 1 1.80 -17.20 -9.08
N GLU A 2 0.57 -17.58 -9.38
CA GLU A 2 -0.42 -16.68 -9.99
C GLU A 2 -1.69 -16.66 -9.14
N ILE A 3 -2.26 -15.48 -8.92
CA ILE A 3 -3.51 -15.30 -8.18
C ILE A 3 -4.53 -14.66 -9.14
N ARG A 4 -5.74 -15.24 -9.21
CA ARG A 4 -6.83 -14.66 -9.99
C ARG A 4 -7.62 -13.68 -9.12
N ASP A 5 -7.64 -12.43 -9.52
CA ASP A 5 -8.35 -11.35 -8.84
C ASP A 5 -9.54 -10.87 -9.69
N PRO A 6 -10.72 -10.62 -9.10
CA PRO A 6 -11.92 -10.23 -9.86
C PRO A 6 -11.83 -8.83 -10.47
N VAL A 7 -10.98 -7.94 -9.92
CA VAL A 7 -10.81 -6.55 -10.38
C VAL A 7 -9.64 -6.45 -11.37
N HIS A 8 -8.49 -7.04 -11.02
CA HIS A 8 -7.24 -6.88 -11.76
C HIS A 8 -6.88 -8.07 -12.67
N GLY A 9 -7.69 -9.13 -12.67
CA GLY A 9 -7.42 -10.31 -13.48
C GLY A 9 -6.31 -11.17 -12.88
N SER A 10 -5.29 -11.53 -13.68
CA SER A 10 -4.18 -12.38 -13.23
C SER A 10 -3.06 -11.55 -12.61
N ILE A 11 -2.73 -11.84 -11.36
CA ILE A 11 -1.66 -11.17 -10.60
C ILE A 11 -0.48 -12.13 -10.43
N HIS A 12 0.68 -11.72 -10.87
CA HIS A 12 1.91 -12.50 -10.84
C HIS A 12 2.68 -12.31 -9.54
N ILE A 13 3.00 -13.41 -8.86
CA ILE A 13 3.75 -13.43 -7.61
C ILE A 13 5.10 -14.09 -7.84
N LEU A 14 6.18 -13.43 -7.51
CA LEU A 14 7.52 -13.99 -7.57
C LEU A 14 7.68 -15.12 -6.54
N LYS A 15 8.59 -16.06 -6.82
CA LYS A 15 8.85 -17.17 -5.89
C LYS A 15 9.42 -16.67 -4.55
N GLU A 16 10.11 -15.54 -4.56
CA GLU A 16 10.70 -14.90 -3.39
C GLU A 16 9.67 -14.21 -2.49
N GLU A 17 8.52 -13.82 -3.05
CA GLU A 17 7.40 -13.20 -2.32
C GLU A 17 6.46 -14.26 -1.69
N VAL A 18 6.52 -15.49 -2.21
CA VAL A 18 5.64 -16.58 -1.76
C VAL A 18 5.72 -16.82 -0.24
N PRO A 19 6.90 -16.82 0.42
CA PRO A 19 6.97 -16.97 1.87
C PRO A 19 6.20 -15.88 2.63
N ILE A 20 6.32 -14.61 2.21
CA ILE A 20 5.62 -13.48 2.82
C ILE A 20 4.10 -13.67 2.70
N ILE A 21 3.62 -13.97 1.48
CA ILE A 21 2.18 -14.15 1.22
C ILE A 21 1.62 -15.38 1.94
N ARG A 22 2.41 -16.46 2.09
CA ARG A 22 1.99 -17.71 2.76
C ARG A 22 2.10 -17.66 4.28
N ASP A 23 2.77 -16.67 4.81
CA ASP A 23 2.90 -16.52 6.26
C ASP A 23 1.54 -16.38 6.93
N ASN A 24 1.38 -16.97 8.10
CA ASN A 24 0.13 -16.96 8.84
C ASN A 24 -0.33 -15.55 9.21
N PHE A 25 0.62 -14.64 9.48
CA PHE A 25 0.30 -13.25 9.80
C PHE A 25 -0.31 -12.53 8.59
N PHE A 26 0.20 -12.75 7.38
CA PHE A 26 -0.41 -12.20 6.17
C PHE A 26 -1.71 -12.95 5.81
N GLN A 27 -1.75 -14.28 5.94
CA GLN A 27 -2.95 -15.08 5.62
C GLN A 27 -4.16 -14.75 6.50
N ARG A 28 -3.96 -14.23 7.73
CA ARG A 28 -5.08 -13.79 8.58
C ARG A 28 -5.94 -12.70 7.94
N LEU A 29 -5.37 -11.90 7.01
CA LEU A 29 -6.11 -10.88 6.27
C LEU A 29 -7.28 -11.45 5.45
N ARG A 30 -7.29 -12.75 5.16
CA ARG A 30 -8.44 -13.44 4.53
C ARG A 30 -9.69 -13.47 5.40
N ASN A 31 -9.52 -13.28 6.69
CA ASN A 31 -10.62 -13.26 7.66
C ASN A 31 -10.97 -11.83 8.13
N ILE A 32 -10.35 -10.80 7.54
CA ILE A 32 -10.60 -9.39 7.86
C ILE A 32 -11.27 -8.75 6.64
N LYS A 33 -12.53 -8.35 6.80
CA LYS A 33 -13.28 -7.65 5.75
C LYS A 33 -12.70 -6.25 5.54
N GLN A 34 -12.59 -5.81 4.28
CA GLN A 34 -12.11 -4.48 3.91
C GLN A 34 -13.00 -3.39 4.51
N LEU A 35 -14.30 -3.53 4.37
CA LEU A 35 -15.29 -2.51 4.76
C LEU A 35 -15.98 -2.82 6.10
N GLY A 36 -15.36 -3.64 6.96
CA GLY A 36 -15.89 -3.91 8.30
C GLY A 36 -17.34 -4.43 8.28
N PHE A 37 -18.27 -3.62 8.80
CA PHE A 37 -19.69 -3.97 8.89
C PHE A 37 -20.54 -3.53 7.69
N SER A 38 -19.94 -2.96 6.64
CA SER A 38 -20.72 -2.45 5.50
C SER A 38 -21.49 -3.52 4.73
N ASP A 39 -21.16 -4.80 4.90
CA ASP A 39 -21.92 -5.91 4.32
C ASP A 39 -23.37 -6.05 4.86
N TYR A 40 -23.70 -5.43 6.00
CA TYR A 40 -25.08 -5.31 6.45
C TYR A 40 -25.93 -4.37 5.60
N VAL A 41 -25.30 -3.44 4.89
CA VAL A 41 -25.94 -2.50 3.97
C VAL A 41 -25.73 -2.89 2.52
N PHE A 42 -24.52 -3.33 2.21
CA PHE A 42 -24.07 -3.81 0.91
C PHE A 42 -23.71 -5.29 1.01
N PRO A 43 -24.66 -6.23 0.86
CA PRO A 43 -24.41 -7.66 1.14
C PRO A 43 -23.27 -8.28 0.31
N GLY A 44 -22.93 -7.68 -0.83
CA GLY A 44 -21.80 -8.08 -1.67
C GLY A 44 -20.44 -7.62 -1.12
N ALA A 45 -20.37 -6.68 -0.18
CA ALA A 45 -19.14 -6.11 0.38
C ALA A 45 -18.44 -7.08 1.37
N THR A 46 -18.15 -8.29 0.90
CA THR A 46 -17.55 -9.38 1.68
C THR A 46 -16.07 -9.59 1.38
N HIS A 47 -15.49 -8.81 0.50
CA HIS A 47 -14.08 -8.90 0.14
C HIS A 47 -13.18 -8.56 1.32
N THR A 48 -11.99 -9.11 1.27
CA THR A 48 -11.06 -9.12 2.41
C THR A 48 -9.87 -8.24 2.15
N ARG A 49 -9.20 -7.79 3.22
CA ARG A 49 -7.93 -7.07 3.15
C ARG A 49 -6.84 -7.85 2.43
N PHE A 50 -6.91 -9.19 2.43
CA PHE A 50 -6.00 -10.01 1.63
C PHE A 50 -6.11 -9.71 0.13
N LEU A 51 -7.32 -9.66 -0.43
CA LEU A 51 -7.51 -9.35 -1.85
C LEU A 51 -7.07 -7.93 -2.17
N HIS A 52 -7.40 -6.98 -1.30
CA HIS A 52 -6.98 -5.59 -1.42
C HIS A 52 -5.44 -5.46 -1.42
N SER A 53 -4.74 -6.01 -0.43
CA SER A 53 -3.27 -5.93 -0.35
C SER A 53 -2.58 -6.51 -1.60
N ILE A 54 -3.08 -7.63 -2.14
CA ILE A 54 -2.58 -8.20 -3.40
C ILE A 54 -2.89 -7.28 -4.59
N GLY A 55 -4.05 -6.63 -4.59
CA GLY A 55 -4.44 -5.65 -5.61
C GLY A 55 -3.55 -4.41 -5.59
N VAL A 56 -3.32 -3.82 -4.41
CA VAL A 56 -2.44 -2.66 -4.22
C VAL A 56 -1.02 -2.97 -4.70
N MET A 57 -0.49 -4.14 -4.35
CA MET A 57 0.80 -4.60 -4.86
C MET A 57 0.83 -4.66 -6.40
N ASN A 58 -0.25 -5.16 -7.02
CA ASN A 58 -0.34 -5.25 -8.49
C ASN A 58 -0.41 -3.87 -9.15
N VAL A 59 -1.23 -2.96 -8.61
CA VAL A 59 -1.33 -1.57 -9.09
C VAL A 59 0.03 -0.87 -8.95
N GLY A 60 0.67 -0.99 -7.78
CA GLY A 60 2.00 -0.43 -7.54
C GLY A 60 3.05 -0.98 -8.50
N THR A 61 3.03 -2.30 -8.76
CA THR A 61 3.93 -2.91 -9.74
C THR A 61 3.76 -2.30 -11.13
N LYS A 62 2.51 -2.17 -11.60
CA LYS A 62 2.20 -1.53 -12.88
C LYS A 62 2.64 -0.07 -12.91
N ALA A 63 2.36 0.70 -11.85
CA ALA A 63 2.76 2.11 -11.74
C ALA A 63 4.28 2.27 -11.81
N PHE A 64 5.03 1.45 -11.09
CA PHE A 64 6.50 1.46 -11.14
C PHE A 64 7.02 1.16 -12.54
N ASP A 65 6.52 0.08 -13.16
CA ASP A 65 6.96 -0.36 -14.49
C ASP A 65 6.64 0.69 -15.59
N LYS A 66 5.57 1.49 -15.41
CA LYS A 66 5.23 2.62 -16.30
C LYS A 66 6.13 3.84 -16.07
N LEU A 67 6.45 4.16 -14.82
CA LEU A 67 7.31 5.29 -14.48
C LEU A 67 8.78 5.04 -14.84
N PHE A 68 9.24 3.77 -14.79
CA PHE A 68 10.66 3.40 -14.96
C PHE A 68 10.87 2.33 -16.05
N PRO A 69 10.33 2.49 -17.27
CA PRO A 69 10.34 1.43 -18.30
C PRO A 69 11.74 1.07 -18.80
N SER A 70 12.68 2.01 -18.77
CA SER A 70 14.05 1.82 -19.25
C SER A 70 14.99 1.20 -18.20
N GLU A 71 14.55 1.12 -16.95
CA GLU A 71 15.39 0.78 -15.80
C GLU A 71 15.22 -0.67 -15.31
N THR A 72 14.48 -1.48 -16.06
CA THR A 72 14.10 -2.85 -15.67
C THR A 72 15.28 -3.81 -15.49
N THR A 73 16.45 -3.49 -16.05
CA THR A 73 17.69 -4.28 -15.93
C THR A 73 18.70 -3.70 -14.94
N ASN A 74 18.46 -2.49 -14.44
CA ASN A 74 19.32 -1.85 -13.45
C ASN A 74 19.08 -2.47 -12.07
N ILE A 75 20.11 -2.99 -11.42
CA ILE A 75 20.01 -3.70 -10.14
C ILE A 75 19.50 -2.80 -9.00
N GLU A 76 19.85 -1.51 -9.02
CA GLU A 76 19.41 -0.54 -8.02
C GLU A 76 17.90 -0.25 -8.18
N PHE A 77 17.43 -0.08 -9.40
CA PHE A 77 16.00 0.08 -9.69
C PHE A 77 15.22 -1.22 -9.41
N MET A 78 15.77 -2.39 -9.67
CA MET A 78 15.16 -3.67 -9.27
C MET A 78 15.01 -3.76 -7.76
N ARG A 79 16.01 -3.31 -6.99
CA ARG A 79 15.93 -3.23 -5.52
C ARG A 79 14.84 -2.28 -5.07
N LEU A 80 14.78 -1.06 -5.62
CA LEU A 80 13.73 -0.08 -5.30
C LEU A 80 12.34 -0.60 -5.68
N ARG A 81 12.21 -1.26 -6.82
CA ARG A 81 10.96 -1.86 -7.28
C ARG A 81 10.41 -2.88 -6.29
N GLU A 82 11.25 -3.81 -5.84
CA GLU A 82 10.82 -4.83 -4.91
C GLU A 82 10.58 -4.27 -3.50
N THR A 83 11.35 -3.26 -3.06
CA THR A 83 11.10 -2.53 -1.80
C THR A 83 9.73 -1.84 -1.84
N PHE A 84 9.45 -1.11 -2.91
CA PHE A 84 8.17 -0.42 -3.11
C PHE A 84 7.00 -1.39 -3.25
N LYS A 85 7.18 -2.47 -4.01
CA LYS A 85 6.17 -3.53 -4.18
C LYS A 85 5.78 -4.16 -2.85
N LEU A 86 6.76 -4.40 -1.97
CA LEU A 86 6.50 -4.89 -0.61
C LEU A 86 5.82 -3.84 0.27
N ALA A 87 6.17 -2.56 0.15
CA ALA A 87 5.46 -1.50 0.85
C ALA A 87 3.98 -1.47 0.46
N CYS A 88 3.67 -1.57 -0.83
CA CYS A 88 2.30 -1.69 -1.33
C CYS A 88 1.58 -2.95 -0.81
N LEU A 89 2.27 -4.11 -0.77
CA LEU A 89 1.69 -5.37 -0.29
C LEU A 89 1.34 -5.31 1.20
N LEU A 90 2.17 -4.62 1.98
CA LEU A 90 2.18 -4.75 3.44
C LEU A 90 1.62 -3.54 4.18
N HIS A 91 1.27 -2.43 3.49
CA HIS A 91 0.83 -1.19 4.13
C HIS A 91 -0.26 -1.43 5.18
N ASP A 92 -1.17 -2.35 4.92
CA ASP A 92 -2.35 -2.68 5.71
C ASP A 92 -2.21 -3.98 6.54
N VAL A 93 -1.01 -4.62 6.55
CA VAL A 93 -0.86 -5.94 7.19
C VAL A 93 -1.12 -5.92 8.69
N GLY A 94 -1.02 -4.77 9.35
CA GLY A 94 -1.27 -4.59 10.78
C GLY A 94 -2.73 -4.45 11.19
N HIS A 95 -3.68 -4.37 10.25
CA HIS A 95 -5.09 -4.22 10.58
C HIS A 95 -5.63 -5.35 11.47
N ALA A 96 -6.38 -4.96 12.49
CA ALA A 96 -7.11 -5.86 13.39
C ALA A 96 -8.47 -6.28 12.79
N PRO A 97 -9.13 -7.34 13.31
CA PRO A 97 -10.53 -7.62 13.01
C PRO A 97 -11.39 -6.38 13.24
N LEU A 98 -12.39 -6.13 12.37
CA LEU A 98 -13.26 -4.95 12.35
C LEU A 98 -12.56 -3.65 11.93
N SER A 99 -11.34 -3.73 11.36
CA SER A 99 -10.62 -2.59 10.78
C SER A 99 -10.48 -1.40 11.75
N HIS A 100 -10.77 -0.19 11.32
CA HIS A 100 -10.61 1.04 12.11
C HIS A 100 -11.44 1.08 13.40
N SER A 101 -12.54 0.31 13.49
CA SER A 101 -13.38 0.28 14.70
C SER A 101 -12.62 -0.23 15.94
N THR A 102 -11.56 -1.01 15.75
CA THR A 102 -10.74 -1.54 16.86
C THR A 102 -9.59 -0.61 17.26
N GLU A 103 -9.27 0.41 16.50
CA GLU A 103 -8.17 1.33 16.82
C GLU A 103 -8.39 2.07 18.14
N THR A 104 -9.65 2.37 18.47
CA THR A 104 -10.02 3.07 19.72
C THR A 104 -9.63 2.31 20.99
N VAL A 105 -9.39 1.00 20.91
CA VAL A 105 -9.04 0.12 22.04
C VAL A 105 -7.61 -0.44 21.94
N MET A 106 -6.81 0.00 20.97
CA MET A 106 -5.42 -0.39 20.86
C MET A 106 -4.59 0.14 22.02
N PRO A 107 -3.53 -0.58 22.45
CA PRO A 107 -2.65 -0.16 23.54
C PRO A 107 -1.81 1.07 23.15
N SER A 108 -1.00 1.58 24.09
CA SER A 108 -0.01 2.62 23.78
C SER A 108 1.06 2.08 22.84
N LEU A 109 1.61 2.96 21.97
CA LEU A 109 2.69 2.64 21.04
C LEU A 109 3.89 2.01 21.76
N SER A 110 4.24 2.53 22.94
CA SER A 110 5.36 2.00 23.76
C SER A 110 5.18 0.53 24.14
N SER A 111 3.94 0.02 24.24
CA SER A 111 3.66 -1.38 24.56
C SER A 111 4.02 -2.34 23.42
N LEU A 112 4.13 -1.84 22.19
CA LEU A 112 4.53 -2.67 21.04
C LEU A 112 6.02 -2.98 21.01
N CYS A 113 6.85 -2.25 21.77
CA CYS A 113 8.29 -2.44 21.82
C CYS A 113 8.92 -2.50 20.40
N ILE A 114 8.52 -1.60 19.50
CA ILE A 114 9.11 -1.50 18.16
C ILE A 114 10.57 -1.07 18.28
N PRO A 115 11.53 -1.70 17.54
CA PRO A 115 12.92 -1.28 17.55
C PRO A 115 13.06 0.19 17.10
N LYS A 116 13.91 0.95 17.78
CA LYS A 116 14.04 2.41 17.61
C LYS A 116 14.35 2.85 16.17
N ASN A 117 15.10 2.04 15.44
CA ASN A 117 15.45 2.31 14.04
C ASN A 117 14.25 2.18 13.06
N PHE A 118 13.10 1.68 13.53
CA PHE A 118 11.85 1.61 12.80
C PHE A 118 10.82 2.66 13.25
N LEU A 119 11.18 3.54 14.19
CA LEU A 119 10.28 4.59 14.68
C LEU A 119 10.71 5.96 14.16
N ALA A 120 9.75 6.80 13.83
CA ALA A 120 10.01 8.21 13.55
C ALA A 120 10.51 8.94 14.81
N GLU A 121 11.33 9.98 14.65
CA GLU A 121 11.86 10.76 15.79
C GLU A 121 10.75 11.28 16.72
N ASN A 122 9.63 11.72 16.15
CA ASN A 122 8.48 12.21 16.91
C ASN A 122 7.82 11.10 17.75
N ASP A 123 7.77 9.88 17.27
CA ASP A 123 7.17 8.73 17.96
C ASP A 123 8.03 8.26 19.14
N LEU A 124 9.33 8.56 19.15
CA LEU A 124 10.21 8.31 20.28
C LEU A 124 9.90 9.23 21.49
N LEU A 125 9.26 10.37 21.26
CA LEU A 125 9.03 11.42 22.25
C LEU A 125 7.58 11.43 22.79
N ILE A 126 6.63 10.85 22.07
CA ILE A 126 5.20 10.93 22.36
C ILE A 126 4.63 9.54 22.64
N ASN A 127 4.08 9.36 23.84
CA ASN A 127 3.32 8.12 24.15
C ASN A 127 1.87 8.27 23.66
N ARG A 128 1.67 8.00 22.37
CA ARG A 128 0.33 7.96 21.76
C ARG A 128 -0.25 6.55 21.73
N GLN A 129 -1.52 6.45 21.46
CA GLN A 129 -2.16 5.17 21.14
C GLN A 129 -1.59 4.60 19.83
N ALA A 130 -1.40 3.29 19.78
CA ALA A 130 -0.97 2.61 18.56
C ALA A 130 -2.09 2.61 17.51
N THR A 131 -1.70 2.59 16.25
CA THR A 131 -2.56 2.45 15.07
C THR A 131 -2.29 1.11 14.37
N HIS A 132 -3.09 0.77 13.36
CA HIS A 132 -2.80 -0.39 12.51
C HIS A 132 -1.46 -0.26 11.78
N GLU A 133 -1.03 0.96 11.44
CA GLU A 133 0.29 1.20 10.83
C GLU A 133 1.43 0.81 11.78
N ASP A 134 1.32 1.13 13.08
CA ASP A 134 2.32 0.72 14.07
C ASP A 134 2.41 -0.81 14.19
N TYR A 135 1.27 -1.50 14.12
CA TYR A 135 1.25 -2.96 14.07
C TYR A 135 1.85 -3.50 12.76
N THR A 136 1.66 -2.81 11.64
CA THR A 136 2.34 -3.11 10.37
C THR A 136 3.85 -3.03 10.56
N ILE A 137 4.35 -1.93 11.14
CA ILE A 137 5.78 -1.73 11.38
C ILE A 137 6.32 -2.76 12.37
N LYS A 138 5.60 -3.05 13.46
CA LYS A 138 6.00 -4.12 14.41
C LYS A 138 6.12 -5.48 13.72
N ALA A 139 5.16 -5.83 12.87
CA ALA A 139 5.18 -7.09 12.14
C ALA A 139 6.39 -7.21 11.21
N ILE A 140 6.72 -6.14 10.47
CA ILE A 140 7.86 -6.09 9.54
C ILE A 140 9.20 -6.11 10.30
N ALA A 141 9.29 -5.36 11.40
CA ALA A 141 10.55 -5.11 12.11
C ALA A 141 10.98 -6.27 13.01
N ASP A 142 10.06 -6.77 13.84
CA ASP A 142 10.38 -7.62 14.98
C ASP A 142 9.22 -8.55 15.34
N SER A 143 9.00 -9.56 14.50
CA SER A 143 8.05 -10.66 14.72
C SER A 143 8.48 -11.89 13.93
N ASP A 144 7.85 -13.03 14.17
CA ASP A 144 8.09 -14.26 13.39
C ASP A 144 7.83 -14.03 11.89
N PHE A 145 6.90 -13.14 11.55
CA PHE A 145 6.63 -12.74 10.17
C PHE A 145 7.87 -12.15 9.47
N SER A 146 8.75 -11.48 10.20
CA SER A 146 9.96 -10.87 9.65
C SER A 146 10.92 -11.89 9.01
N GLU A 147 10.89 -13.17 9.41
CA GLU A 147 11.71 -14.22 8.84
C GLU A 147 11.31 -14.57 7.39
N SER A 148 10.06 -14.33 7.02
CA SER A 148 9.53 -14.59 5.68
C SER A 148 10.18 -13.74 4.58
N PHE A 149 10.86 -12.65 4.94
CA PHE A 149 11.57 -11.74 4.00
C PHE A 149 12.92 -12.29 3.51
N SER A 150 13.47 -13.32 4.15
CA SER A 150 14.85 -13.78 3.92
C SER A 150 15.20 -14.06 2.45
N LEU A 151 14.27 -14.59 1.65
CA LEU A 151 14.53 -14.89 0.23
C LEU A 151 14.60 -13.63 -0.64
N ILE A 152 13.72 -12.65 -0.39
CA ILE A 152 13.67 -11.41 -1.17
C ILE A 152 14.84 -10.49 -0.79
N GLU A 153 15.18 -10.42 0.51
CA GLU A 153 16.36 -9.70 1.01
C GLU A 153 17.63 -10.21 0.33
N LYS A 154 17.81 -11.54 0.33
CA LYS A 154 19.01 -12.18 -0.26
C LYS A 154 19.11 -11.96 -1.77
N LYS A 155 17.98 -12.02 -2.49
CA LYS A 155 18.00 -11.94 -3.96
C LYS A 155 18.13 -10.53 -4.48
N PHE A 156 17.42 -9.57 -3.90
CA PHE A 156 17.30 -8.22 -4.43
C PHE A 156 18.00 -7.16 -3.58
N GLY A 157 18.53 -7.53 -2.40
CA GLY A 157 19.13 -6.55 -1.48
C GLY A 157 18.08 -5.63 -0.83
N VAL A 158 16.82 -6.06 -0.78
CA VAL A 158 15.77 -5.34 -0.08
C VAL A 158 16.07 -5.31 1.41
N SER A 159 15.72 -4.23 2.08
CA SER A 159 15.78 -4.12 3.54
C SER A 159 14.38 -3.88 4.09
N ARG A 160 13.99 -4.64 5.10
CA ARG A 160 12.71 -4.47 5.82
C ARG A 160 12.57 -3.06 6.39
N GLN A 161 13.69 -2.45 6.84
CA GLN A 161 13.68 -1.08 7.31
C GLN A 161 13.20 -0.11 6.23
N HIS A 162 13.72 -0.21 5.00
CA HIS A 162 13.32 0.69 3.91
C HIS A 162 11.89 0.43 3.40
N VAL A 163 11.38 -0.80 3.54
CA VAL A 163 9.95 -1.10 3.32
C VAL A 163 9.09 -0.35 4.35
N ALA A 164 9.47 -0.42 5.64
CA ALA A 164 8.78 0.29 6.72
C ALA A 164 8.87 1.82 6.54
N GLU A 165 10.04 2.35 6.16
CA GLU A 165 10.26 3.77 5.89
C GLU A 165 9.36 4.30 4.76
N LEU A 166 9.16 3.52 3.68
CA LEU A 166 8.23 3.90 2.61
C LEU A 166 6.78 3.96 3.08
N ILE A 167 6.36 3.03 3.95
CA ILE A 167 5.02 3.04 4.53
C ILE A 167 4.83 4.26 5.44
N GLN A 168 5.81 4.56 6.30
CA GLN A 168 5.74 5.65 7.28
C GLN A 168 5.98 7.05 6.69
N GLY A 169 6.57 7.16 5.49
CA GLY A 169 6.85 8.44 4.85
C GLY A 169 8.09 9.17 5.34
N HIS A 170 8.98 8.51 6.04
CA HIS A 170 10.26 9.08 6.44
C HIS A 170 11.40 8.07 6.26
N THR A 171 12.60 8.55 5.99
CA THR A 171 13.78 7.69 5.87
C THR A 171 14.93 8.22 6.70
N THR A 172 15.63 7.32 7.36
CA THR A 172 16.88 7.59 8.09
C THR A 172 18.10 7.34 7.21
N ASP A 173 17.98 6.45 6.21
CA ASP A 173 19.02 6.14 5.23
C ASP A 173 18.66 6.72 3.86
N LYS A 174 19.03 7.99 3.64
CA LYS A 174 18.76 8.68 2.37
C LYS A 174 19.48 8.06 1.18
N GLU A 175 20.65 7.46 1.38
CA GLU A 175 21.50 6.89 0.32
C GLU A 175 20.80 5.70 -0.37
N TYR A 176 20.00 4.94 0.36
CA TYR A 176 19.29 3.78 -0.19
C TYR A 176 18.39 4.12 -1.39
N PHE A 177 17.75 5.29 -1.36
CA PHE A 177 16.81 5.76 -2.38
C PHE A 177 17.46 6.70 -3.42
N ILE A 178 18.79 6.91 -3.35
CA ILE A 178 19.50 7.77 -4.30
C ILE A 178 20.13 6.90 -5.39
N ILE A 179 19.76 7.16 -6.64
CA ILE A 179 20.38 6.57 -7.84
C ILE A 179 20.77 7.71 -8.78
N ASN A 180 22.03 7.74 -9.25
CA ASN A 180 22.53 8.79 -10.13
C ASN A 180 22.28 10.23 -9.63
N ASN A 181 22.51 10.47 -8.33
CA ASN A 181 22.26 11.74 -7.64
C ASN A 181 20.79 12.19 -7.61
N LYS A 182 19.85 11.33 -7.91
CA LYS A 182 18.40 11.60 -7.82
C LYS A 182 17.80 10.80 -6.69
N ASN A 183 17.00 11.46 -5.85
CA ASN A 183 16.29 10.84 -4.74
C ASN A 183 14.90 10.39 -5.18
N TYR A 184 14.65 9.10 -5.15
CA TYR A 184 13.39 8.46 -5.54
C TYR A 184 12.44 8.20 -4.37
N PHE A 185 12.84 8.48 -3.13
CA PHE A 185 11.97 8.29 -1.96
C PHE A 185 10.63 9.03 -2.08
N PRO A 186 10.59 10.32 -2.51
CA PRO A 186 9.32 11.05 -2.56
C PRO A 186 8.30 10.43 -3.50
N ILE A 187 8.68 10.08 -4.73
CA ILE A 187 7.75 9.48 -5.70
C ILE A 187 7.26 8.10 -5.23
N LEU A 188 8.14 7.27 -4.66
CA LEU A 188 7.77 5.94 -4.16
C LEU A 188 6.83 6.04 -2.96
N HIS A 189 7.12 6.94 -2.01
CA HIS A 189 6.22 7.18 -0.89
C HIS A 189 4.86 7.75 -1.34
N GLN A 190 4.84 8.70 -2.28
CA GLN A 190 3.60 9.23 -2.82
C GLN A 190 2.71 8.14 -3.47
N LEU A 191 3.31 7.13 -4.08
CA LEU A 191 2.59 5.98 -4.62
C LEU A 191 2.09 5.02 -3.53
N VAL A 192 2.70 5.01 -2.33
CA VAL A 192 2.23 4.23 -1.17
C VAL A 192 1.17 4.99 -0.39
N SER A 193 1.37 6.30 -0.17
CA SER A 193 0.48 7.13 0.66
C SER A 193 0.47 8.57 0.16
N SER A 194 -0.57 8.95 -0.57
CA SER A 194 -0.85 10.33 -1.01
C SER A 194 -2.31 10.45 -1.46
N GLU A 195 -2.68 11.59 -2.07
CA GLU A 195 -4.02 11.74 -2.66
C GLU A 195 -4.26 10.86 -3.91
N MET A 196 -3.17 10.42 -4.57
CA MET A 196 -3.19 9.56 -5.76
C MET A 196 -2.25 8.37 -5.54
N ASP A 197 -2.50 7.56 -4.53
CA ASP A 197 -1.72 6.37 -4.18
C ASP A 197 -2.34 5.07 -4.73
N CYS A 198 -1.55 4.00 -4.69
CA CYS A 198 -1.97 2.68 -5.18
C CYS A 198 -3.07 2.05 -4.30
N ASP A 199 -3.14 2.42 -3.02
CA ASP A 199 -4.20 2.02 -2.11
C ASP A 199 -5.57 2.50 -2.60
N ARG A 200 -5.69 3.82 -2.83
CA ARG A 200 -6.91 4.43 -3.39
C ARG A 200 -7.24 3.92 -4.78
N MET A 201 -6.23 3.72 -5.60
CA MET A 201 -6.40 3.18 -6.95
C MET A 201 -7.00 1.77 -6.94
N ASP A 202 -6.66 0.93 -5.96
CA ASP A 202 -7.25 -0.40 -5.83
C ASP A 202 -8.63 -0.34 -5.17
N TYR A 203 -8.75 0.26 -3.97
CA TYR A 203 -9.98 0.13 -3.20
C TYR A 203 -11.19 0.78 -3.87
N LEU A 204 -11.04 1.89 -4.59
CA LEU A 204 -12.16 2.52 -5.28
C LEU A 204 -12.82 1.56 -6.27
N LEU A 205 -12.03 0.90 -7.10
CA LEU A 205 -12.53 -0.09 -8.06
C LEU A 205 -13.06 -1.35 -7.35
N ARG A 206 -12.32 -1.83 -6.37
CA ARG A 206 -12.66 -3.06 -5.64
C ARG A 206 -13.93 -2.91 -4.81
N ASP A 207 -14.02 -1.86 -4.03
CA ASP A 207 -15.18 -1.61 -3.18
C ASP A 207 -16.42 -1.35 -4.02
N SER A 208 -16.30 -0.59 -5.12
CA SER A 208 -17.37 -0.37 -6.07
C SER A 208 -17.88 -1.70 -6.65
N TYR A 209 -16.97 -2.57 -7.09
CA TYR A 209 -17.31 -3.89 -7.64
C TYR A 209 -18.06 -4.75 -6.60
N PHE A 210 -17.55 -4.88 -5.39
CA PHE A 210 -18.12 -5.73 -4.37
C PHE A 210 -19.39 -5.14 -3.72
N CYS A 211 -19.48 -3.82 -3.58
CA CYS A 211 -20.72 -3.16 -3.13
C CYS A 211 -21.82 -3.17 -4.20
N GLY A 212 -21.50 -3.50 -5.46
CA GLY A 212 -22.46 -3.50 -6.56
C GLY A 212 -22.91 -2.09 -6.97
N VAL A 213 -22.04 -1.09 -6.83
CA VAL A 213 -22.29 0.30 -7.19
C VAL A 213 -21.42 0.73 -8.37
N SER A 214 -21.79 1.81 -9.05
CA SER A 214 -21.07 2.30 -10.24
C SER A 214 -20.26 3.58 -10.01
N TYR A 215 -20.22 4.11 -8.79
CA TYR A 215 -19.62 5.43 -8.54
C TYR A 215 -18.08 5.40 -8.42
N GLY A 216 -17.49 4.25 -8.12
CA GLY A 216 -16.05 4.11 -7.92
C GLY A 216 -15.28 3.75 -9.19
N HIS A 217 -15.92 3.81 -10.36
CA HIS A 217 -15.28 3.47 -11.63
C HIS A 217 -14.56 4.67 -12.24
N TYR A 218 -13.31 4.45 -12.65
CA TYR A 218 -12.49 5.36 -13.43
C TYR A 218 -11.54 4.52 -14.30
N ASP A 219 -10.88 5.13 -15.28
CA ASP A 219 -9.93 4.43 -16.16
C ASP A 219 -8.54 4.33 -15.52
N LEU A 220 -8.34 3.24 -14.76
CA LEU A 220 -7.06 2.98 -14.07
C LEU A 220 -5.90 2.81 -15.07
N ASP A 221 -6.09 2.08 -16.17
CA ASP A 221 -4.99 1.80 -17.09
C ASP A 221 -4.55 3.10 -17.79
N TRP A 222 -5.50 3.97 -18.19
CA TRP A 222 -5.18 5.29 -18.72
C TRP A 222 -4.51 6.20 -17.70
N LEU A 223 -4.93 6.17 -16.44
CA LEU A 223 -4.29 6.94 -15.37
C LEU A 223 -2.84 6.49 -15.18
N LEU A 224 -2.60 5.17 -15.10
CA LEU A 224 -1.25 4.61 -14.94
C LEU A 224 -0.35 4.89 -16.15
N ASP A 225 -0.87 4.84 -17.38
CA ASP A 225 -0.14 5.11 -18.61
C ASP A 225 0.32 6.58 -18.74
N ASN A 226 -0.30 7.47 -17.96
CA ASN A 226 -0.01 8.91 -17.97
C ASN A 226 0.62 9.42 -16.66
N LEU A 227 1.09 8.53 -15.79
CA LEU A 227 1.95 8.93 -14.67
C LEU A 227 3.29 9.44 -15.19
N GLU A 228 3.81 10.51 -14.60
CA GLU A 228 5.06 11.14 -14.97
C GLU A 228 5.97 11.37 -13.78
N GLN A 229 7.27 11.46 -14.03
CA GLN A 229 8.27 11.86 -13.05
C GLN A 229 8.46 13.38 -13.12
N CYS A 230 8.31 14.08 -12.00
CA CYS A 230 8.60 15.51 -11.87
C CYS A 230 9.86 15.69 -11.03
N GLU A 231 10.93 16.23 -11.64
CA GLU A 231 12.20 16.46 -10.94
C GLU A 231 12.25 17.90 -10.39
N VAL A 232 12.47 18.02 -9.07
CA VAL A 232 12.69 19.29 -8.38
C VAL A 232 13.87 19.13 -7.41
N ASN A 233 14.93 19.87 -7.59
CA ASN A 233 16.13 19.84 -6.71
C ASN A 233 16.69 18.44 -6.49
N ASN A 234 16.84 17.65 -7.54
CA ASN A 234 17.27 16.24 -7.50
C ASN A 234 16.33 15.30 -6.73
N GLN A 235 15.14 15.72 -6.40
CA GLN A 235 14.09 14.86 -5.86
C GLN A 235 13.07 14.56 -6.95
N ILE A 236 12.65 13.32 -7.02
CA ILE A 236 11.67 12.86 -7.99
C ILE A 236 10.31 12.76 -7.31
N PHE A 237 9.32 13.45 -7.86
CA PHE A 237 7.93 13.47 -7.40
C PHE A 237 7.01 12.85 -8.44
N LEU A 238 5.85 12.37 -7.98
CA LEU A 238 4.78 11.88 -8.83
C LEU A 238 4.09 13.07 -9.52
N GLY A 239 3.94 12.96 -10.80
CA GLY A 239 3.18 13.86 -11.65
C GLY A 239 2.19 13.09 -12.50
N ILE A 240 1.34 13.84 -13.20
CA ILE A 240 0.41 13.33 -14.18
C ILE A 240 0.45 14.19 -15.44
N SER A 241 0.41 13.55 -16.61
CA SER A 241 0.36 14.21 -17.89
C SER A 241 -0.94 15.02 -18.06
N GLU A 242 -0.88 16.18 -18.72
CA GLU A 242 -2.07 16.98 -19.06
C GLU A 242 -3.16 16.18 -19.78
N ARG A 243 -2.79 15.12 -20.49
CA ARG A 243 -3.71 14.23 -21.21
C ARG A 243 -4.66 13.48 -20.28
N ALA A 244 -4.23 13.22 -19.04
CA ALA A 244 -4.97 12.44 -18.07
C ALA A 244 -5.63 13.30 -16.97
N VAL A 245 -5.62 14.62 -17.08
CA VAL A 245 -6.25 15.51 -16.09
C VAL A 245 -7.73 15.16 -15.91
N VAL A 246 -8.47 14.91 -16.99
CA VAL A 246 -9.89 14.53 -16.90
C VAL A 246 -10.07 13.18 -16.19
N THR A 247 -9.19 12.21 -16.45
CA THR A 247 -9.24 10.92 -15.73
C THR A 247 -8.88 11.05 -14.27
N PHE A 248 -7.99 11.97 -13.94
CA PHE A 248 -7.69 12.31 -12.55
C PHE A 248 -8.88 12.98 -11.85
N ASP A 249 -9.60 13.87 -12.54
CA ASP A 249 -10.85 14.45 -12.03
C ASP A 249 -11.91 13.35 -11.81
N ASP A 250 -12.06 12.38 -12.72
CA ASP A 250 -12.95 11.24 -12.57
C ASP A 250 -12.54 10.36 -11.36
N PHE A 251 -11.24 10.16 -11.15
CA PHE A 251 -10.72 9.47 -9.96
C PHE A 251 -11.11 10.19 -8.66
N LEU A 252 -10.94 11.52 -8.60
CA LEU A 252 -11.34 12.33 -7.44
C LEU A 252 -12.85 12.32 -7.21
N LEU A 253 -13.65 12.40 -8.29
CA LEU A 253 -15.11 12.30 -8.22
C LEU A 253 -15.54 10.92 -7.75
N SER A 254 -14.93 9.84 -8.25
CA SER A 254 -15.17 8.47 -7.79
C SER A 254 -14.91 8.33 -6.29
N ARG A 255 -13.80 8.89 -5.80
CA ARG A 255 -13.49 8.92 -4.36
C ARG A 255 -14.55 9.67 -3.56
N TYR A 256 -14.95 10.85 -4.02
CA TYR A 256 -16.00 11.65 -3.36
C TYR A 256 -17.32 10.89 -3.30
N HIS A 257 -17.75 10.28 -4.40
CA HIS A 257 -18.98 9.52 -4.45
C HIS A 257 -18.94 8.29 -3.53
N MET A 258 -17.86 7.52 -3.56
CA MET A 258 -17.68 6.36 -2.68
C MET A 258 -17.68 6.78 -1.22
N PHE A 259 -17.03 7.91 -0.88
CA PHE A 259 -17.06 8.44 0.48
C PHE A 259 -18.48 8.74 0.96
N VAL A 260 -19.24 9.51 0.18
CA VAL A 260 -20.59 9.94 0.57
C VAL A 260 -21.60 8.79 0.56
N MET A 261 -21.51 7.89 -0.43
CA MET A 261 -22.54 6.89 -0.69
C MET A 261 -22.27 5.54 -0.02
N VAL A 262 -21.02 5.20 0.24
CA VAL A 262 -20.64 3.90 0.79
C VAL A 262 -19.97 4.05 2.16
N TYR A 263 -18.85 4.79 2.26
CA TYR A 263 -18.05 4.83 3.49
C TYR A 263 -18.71 5.64 4.60
N PHE A 264 -19.34 6.75 4.28
CA PHE A 264 -20.06 7.61 5.22
C PHE A 264 -21.57 7.30 5.29
N HIS A 265 -21.97 6.10 4.85
CA HIS A 265 -23.36 5.70 4.98
C HIS A 265 -23.72 5.57 6.46
N TYR A 266 -24.84 6.21 6.90
CA TYR A 266 -25.22 6.32 8.31
C TYR A 266 -25.34 4.98 9.06
N ARG A 267 -25.55 3.87 8.35
CA ARG A 267 -25.58 2.51 8.91
C ARG A 267 -24.23 1.79 8.88
N SER A 268 -23.24 2.33 8.17
CA SER A 268 -21.89 1.78 8.14
C SER A 268 -20.98 2.38 9.21
N VAL A 269 -21.38 3.53 9.76
CA VAL A 269 -20.63 4.32 10.75
C VAL A 269 -21.06 4.02 12.19
N CYS A 270 -22.12 3.23 12.40
CA CYS A 270 -22.62 2.87 13.72
C CYS A 270 -21.96 1.65 14.31
#